data_b164c944046a976073b57c826842d658
#
_entry.id   b164c944046a976073b57c826842d658
#
_cell.length_a   1.000
_cell.length_b   1.000
_cell.length_c   1.000
_cell.angle_alpha   90.00
_cell.angle_beta   90.00
_cell.angle_gamma   90.00
#
_symmetry.space_group_name_H-M   'P 1'
#
loop_
_entity.id
_entity.type
_entity.pdbx_description
1 polymer ?
#
loop_
_entity_poly.entity_id
_entity_poly.type
_entity_poly.pdbx_seq_one_letter_code
_entity_poly.pdbx_strand_id
1 'polypeptide(L)'
;MTQVKQQSIAVTNHYVKKEYARLQEQADVIMKQFRDLDRRVKITEVVMQSKMRIKPIVGQSYWLYRKNDNTYVMSLIGKDSWASGCPHEFVAEVQQLGDSTWEVIQVAPDFEELLPQKES
;
A
#
# COMPACT_ATOMS: atom_id res chain seq x y z
N MET A 1 -43.89 -12.04 -10.02
CA MET A 1 -43.14 -12.68 -9.01
C MET A 1 -43.96 -13.73 -8.31
N THR A 2 -43.37 -14.82 -8.19
CA THR A 2 -44.04 -15.90 -7.51
C THR A 2 -44.08 -15.72 -6.03
N GLN A 3 -45.07 -16.30 -5.46
CA GLN A 3 -45.22 -16.39 -4.04
C GLN A 3 -44.26 -17.44 -3.49
N VAL A 4 -43.33 -17.02 -2.69
CA VAL A 4 -42.49 -17.95 -1.99
C VAL A 4 -43.13 -18.17 -0.64
N LYS A 5 -43.31 -19.42 -0.27
CA LYS A 5 -43.89 -19.73 1.03
C LYS A 5 -42.97 -19.21 2.14
N GLN A 6 -43.56 -18.80 3.25
CA GLN A 6 -42.81 -18.22 4.34
C GLN A 6 -41.66 -19.09 4.83
N GLN A 7 -41.89 -20.40 4.91
CA GLN A 7 -40.86 -21.34 5.32
C GLN A 7 -39.68 -21.31 4.33
N SER A 8 -39.99 -21.30 3.03
CA SER A 8 -38.96 -21.22 2.01
C SER A 8 -38.22 -19.90 2.07
N ILE A 9 -38.93 -18.81 2.35
CA ILE A 9 -38.30 -17.52 2.51
C ILE A 9 -37.31 -17.52 3.69
N ALA A 10 -37.70 -18.08 4.81
CA ALA A 10 -36.86 -18.14 6.00
C ALA A 10 -35.56 -18.93 5.74
N VAL A 11 -35.69 -20.10 5.11
CA VAL A 11 -34.56 -20.95 4.77
C VAL A 11 -33.66 -20.23 3.74
N THR A 12 -34.29 -19.66 2.73
CA THR A 12 -33.57 -18.93 1.69
C THR A 12 -32.81 -17.74 2.28
N ASN A 13 -33.45 -17.00 3.20
CA ASN A 13 -32.78 -15.86 3.83
C ASN A 13 -31.58 -16.30 4.65
N HIS A 14 -31.66 -17.41 5.37
CA HIS A 14 -30.54 -17.92 6.12
C HIS A 14 -29.38 -18.29 5.21
N TYR A 15 -29.68 -19.00 4.14
CA TYR A 15 -28.67 -19.38 3.14
C TYR A 15 -28.06 -18.14 2.50
N VAL A 16 -28.91 -17.20 2.10
CA VAL A 16 -28.45 -15.97 1.45
C VAL A 16 -27.56 -15.16 2.38
N LYS A 17 -27.91 -15.08 3.67
CA LYS A 17 -27.05 -14.38 4.65
C LYS A 17 -25.68 -15.00 4.75
N LYS A 18 -25.62 -16.33 4.76
CA LYS A 18 -24.33 -17.03 4.79
C LYS A 18 -23.53 -16.74 3.52
N GLU A 19 -24.20 -16.72 2.37
CA GLU A 19 -23.53 -16.42 1.12
C GLU A 19 -23.03 -14.97 1.07
N TYR A 20 -23.82 -14.05 1.58
CA TYR A 20 -23.37 -12.65 1.70
C TYR A 20 -22.12 -12.54 2.56
N ALA A 21 -22.12 -13.21 3.70
CA ALA A 21 -20.97 -13.17 4.60
C ALA A 21 -19.72 -13.76 3.93
N ARG A 22 -19.88 -14.89 3.24
CA ARG A 22 -18.77 -15.53 2.54
C ARG A 22 -18.22 -14.64 1.43
N LEU A 23 -19.11 -14.06 0.66
CA LEU A 23 -18.71 -13.18 -0.45
C LEU A 23 -18.08 -11.89 0.08
N GLN A 24 -18.59 -11.38 1.19
CA GLN A 24 -18.02 -10.18 1.81
C GLN A 24 -16.59 -10.46 2.28
N GLU A 25 -16.34 -11.61 2.87
CA GLU A 25 -14.99 -12.00 3.26
C GLU A 25 -14.06 -12.08 2.07
N GLN A 26 -14.53 -12.67 0.95
CA GLN A 26 -13.73 -12.74 -0.26
C GLN A 26 -13.48 -11.36 -0.84
N ALA A 27 -14.49 -10.51 -0.83
CA ALA A 27 -14.36 -9.14 -1.32
C ALA A 27 -13.34 -8.36 -0.48
N ASP A 28 -13.36 -8.54 0.83
CA ASP A 28 -12.43 -7.86 1.73
C ASP A 28 -10.99 -8.27 1.44
N VAL A 29 -10.75 -9.55 1.20
CA VAL A 29 -9.42 -10.05 0.84
C VAL A 29 -8.96 -9.43 -0.49
N ILE A 30 -9.85 -9.43 -1.49
CA ILE A 30 -9.52 -8.86 -2.80
C ILE A 30 -9.24 -7.36 -2.69
N MET A 31 -10.05 -6.64 -1.92
CA MET A 31 -9.83 -5.21 -1.73
C MET A 31 -8.50 -4.92 -1.05
N LYS A 32 -8.13 -5.76 -0.08
CA LYS A 32 -6.83 -5.62 0.57
C LYS A 32 -5.70 -5.84 -0.42
N GLN A 33 -5.80 -6.90 -1.23
CA GLN A 33 -4.79 -7.20 -2.26
C GLN A 33 -4.69 -6.07 -3.27
N PHE A 34 -5.83 -5.51 -3.66
CA PHE A 34 -5.86 -4.37 -4.58
C PHE A 34 -5.14 -3.16 -3.98
N ARG A 35 -5.42 -2.85 -2.73
CA ARG A 35 -4.76 -1.72 -2.06
C ARG A 35 -3.25 -1.93 -1.93
N ASP A 36 -2.84 -3.16 -1.60
CA ASP A 36 -1.41 -3.48 -1.48
C ASP A 36 -0.71 -3.33 -2.82
N LEU A 37 -1.34 -3.80 -3.90
CA LEU A 37 -0.77 -3.67 -5.24
C LEU A 37 -0.74 -2.22 -5.70
N ASP A 38 -1.82 -1.48 -5.47
CA ASP A 38 -1.89 -0.06 -5.80
C ASP A 38 -0.79 0.73 -5.08
N ARG A 39 -0.57 0.40 -3.81
CA ARG A 39 0.50 1.01 -3.02
C ARG A 39 1.87 0.73 -3.63
N ARG A 40 2.11 -0.51 -4.05
CA ARG A 40 3.37 -0.88 -4.69
C ARG A 40 3.61 -0.09 -5.97
N VAL A 41 2.57 0.05 -6.79
CA VAL A 41 2.66 0.81 -8.03
C VAL A 41 3.01 2.27 -7.73
N LYS A 42 2.30 2.88 -6.80
CA LYS A 42 2.55 4.27 -6.41
C LYS A 42 3.96 4.47 -5.87
N ILE A 43 4.42 3.58 -5.02
CA ILE A 43 5.77 3.65 -4.47
C ILE A 43 6.82 3.47 -5.57
N THR A 44 6.61 2.54 -6.47
CA THR A 44 7.54 2.32 -7.58
C THR A 44 7.70 3.57 -8.41
N GLU A 45 6.59 4.25 -8.72
CA GLU A 45 6.63 5.51 -9.46
C GLU A 45 7.43 6.59 -8.73
N VAL A 46 7.20 6.71 -7.42
CA VAL A 46 7.92 7.72 -6.63
C VAL A 46 9.40 7.40 -6.53
N VAL A 47 9.73 6.13 -6.32
CA VAL A 47 11.13 5.70 -6.23
C VAL A 47 11.86 5.99 -7.55
N MET A 48 11.20 5.74 -8.68
CA MET A 48 11.80 6.04 -9.99
C MET A 48 12.06 7.53 -10.20
N GLN A 49 11.28 8.39 -9.56
CA GLN A 49 11.47 9.83 -9.61
C GLN A 49 12.44 10.34 -8.55
N SER A 50 12.74 9.53 -7.55
CA SER A 50 13.58 9.96 -6.44
C SER A 50 15.04 10.03 -6.85
N LYS A 51 15.80 10.78 -6.06
CA LYS A 51 17.25 10.87 -6.27
C LYS A 51 17.92 9.74 -5.48
N MET A 52 18.75 8.99 -6.19
CA MET A 52 19.53 7.93 -5.60
C MET A 52 20.91 7.92 -6.24
N ARG A 53 21.93 8.00 -5.40
CA ARG A 53 23.30 8.11 -5.90
C ARG A 53 23.92 6.78 -6.23
N ILE A 54 23.37 5.71 -5.69
CA ILE A 54 23.89 4.36 -5.88
C ILE A 54 22.83 3.52 -6.56
N LYS A 55 23.30 2.51 -7.29
CA LYS A 55 22.41 1.59 -7.96
C LYS A 55 21.74 0.69 -6.91
N PRO A 56 20.41 0.54 -6.92
CA PRO A 56 19.72 -0.31 -5.95
C PRO A 56 20.13 -1.76 -6.08
N ILE A 57 20.19 -2.43 -4.94
CA ILE A 57 20.49 -3.85 -4.85
C ILE A 57 19.20 -4.58 -4.47
N VAL A 58 18.84 -5.61 -5.23
CA VAL A 58 17.67 -6.43 -4.96
C VAL A 58 17.78 -7.01 -3.54
N GLY A 59 16.70 -6.88 -2.76
CA GLY A 59 16.64 -7.41 -1.41
C GLY A 59 17.17 -6.48 -0.33
N GLN A 60 17.84 -5.40 -0.71
CA GLN A 60 18.33 -4.40 0.24
C GLN A 60 17.21 -3.44 0.61
N SER A 61 17.06 -3.12 1.89
CA SER A 61 16.09 -2.13 2.32
C SER A 61 16.62 -0.72 2.09
N TYR A 62 15.72 0.13 1.65
CA TYR A 62 15.97 1.55 1.47
C TYR A 62 14.84 2.33 2.10
N TRP A 63 15.14 3.57 2.50
CA TRP A 63 14.19 4.43 3.19
C TRP A 63 13.87 5.60 2.30
N LEU A 64 12.60 5.76 1.96
CA LEU A 64 12.11 6.84 1.11
C LEU A 64 11.68 8.00 1.99
N TYR A 65 12.19 9.19 1.67
CA TYR A 65 11.88 10.42 2.38
C TYR A 65 11.39 11.48 1.43
N ARG A 66 10.51 12.34 1.91
CA ARG A 66 10.10 13.55 1.20
C ARG A 66 10.82 14.75 1.80
N LYS A 67 11.48 15.52 0.96
CA LYS A 67 12.20 16.71 1.37
C LYS A 67 11.26 17.91 1.43
N ASN A 68 11.73 19.00 2.02
CA ASN A 68 10.93 20.21 2.18
C ASN A 68 10.47 20.81 0.85
N ASP A 69 11.19 20.55 -0.22
CA ASP A 69 10.84 21.05 -1.56
C ASP A 69 9.92 20.07 -2.31
N ASN A 70 9.34 19.10 -1.60
CA ASN A 70 8.44 18.09 -2.15
C ASN A 70 9.10 17.11 -3.13
N THR A 71 10.43 17.06 -3.17
CA THR A 71 11.13 16.02 -3.91
C THR A 71 11.40 14.83 -2.98
N TYR A 72 11.71 13.70 -3.59
CA TYR A 72 11.91 12.45 -2.86
C TYR A 72 13.36 12.01 -2.95
N VAL A 73 13.83 11.39 -1.90
CA VAL A 73 15.18 10.87 -1.83
C VAL A 73 15.17 9.49 -1.17
N MET A 74 16.01 8.58 -1.70
CA MET A 74 16.21 7.26 -1.12
C MET A 74 17.48 7.26 -0.30
N SER A 75 17.43 6.62 0.87
CA SER A 75 18.56 6.57 1.78
C SER A 75 18.70 5.16 2.36
N LEU A 76 19.93 4.83 2.72
CA LEU A 76 20.21 3.63 3.51
C LEU A 76 19.99 3.85 5.00
N ILE A 77 19.79 5.09 5.41
CA ILE A 77 19.64 5.47 6.82
C ILE A 77 18.18 5.40 7.19
N GLY A 78 17.83 4.55 8.16
CA GLY A 78 16.47 4.41 8.66
C GLY A 78 16.02 5.62 9.46
N LYS A 79 14.70 5.78 9.57
CA LYS A 79 14.10 6.96 10.21
C LYS A 79 14.56 7.17 11.65
N ASP A 80 14.94 6.12 12.35
CA ASP A 80 15.35 6.18 13.74
C ASP A 80 16.86 6.16 13.90
N SER A 81 17.61 6.19 12.81
CA SER A 81 19.06 6.05 12.80
C SER A 81 19.79 7.36 12.55
N TRP A 82 19.10 8.48 12.46
CA TRP A 82 19.70 9.79 12.25
C TRP A 82 20.22 10.34 13.57
N ALA A 83 21.49 10.74 13.59
CA ALA A 83 22.15 11.16 14.82
C ALA A 83 21.51 12.39 15.47
N SER A 84 21.02 13.32 14.67
CA SER A 84 20.39 14.56 15.15
C SER A 84 18.92 14.65 14.76
N GLY A 85 18.28 13.51 14.55
CA GLY A 85 16.90 13.44 14.10
C GLY A 85 16.79 13.46 12.59
N CYS A 86 15.74 12.88 12.06
CA CYS A 86 15.52 12.80 10.63
C CYS A 86 15.20 14.19 10.08
N PRO A 87 15.96 14.70 9.08
CA PRO A 87 15.70 16.03 8.53
C PRO A 87 14.59 16.05 7.51
N HIS A 88 14.03 14.90 7.15
CA HIS A 88 13.01 14.76 6.10
C HIS A 88 11.82 14.01 6.63
N GLU A 89 10.72 14.03 5.87
CA GLU A 89 9.53 13.28 6.23
C GLU A 89 9.68 11.84 5.75
N PHE A 90 9.54 10.90 6.67
CA PHE A 90 9.57 9.48 6.33
C PHE A 90 8.32 9.11 5.54
N VAL A 91 8.50 8.46 4.40
CA VAL A 91 7.41 7.99 3.57
C VAL A 91 7.24 6.47 3.69
N ALA A 92 8.29 5.73 3.42
CA ALA A 92 8.20 4.26 3.42
C ALA A 92 9.58 3.63 3.48
N GLU A 93 9.63 2.42 4.02
CA GLU A 93 10.76 1.52 3.84
C GLU A 93 10.43 0.55 2.73
N VAL A 94 11.34 0.37 1.77
CA VAL A 94 11.09 -0.40 0.56
C VAL A 94 12.27 -1.31 0.23
N GLN A 95 11.97 -2.39 -0.49
CA GLN A 95 13.00 -3.28 -1.05
C GLN A 95 12.72 -3.49 -2.52
N GLN A 96 13.77 -3.49 -3.33
CA GLN A 96 13.62 -3.78 -4.74
C GLN A 96 13.44 -5.27 -4.94
N LEU A 97 12.45 -5.64 -5.73
CA LEU A 97 12.20 -7.02 -6.13
C LEU A 97 12.94 -7.32 -7.44
N GLY A 98 13.03 -8.62 -7.78
CA GLY A 98 13.74 -9.05 -8.97
C GLY A 98 13.16 -8.55 -10.29
N ASP A 99 11.87 -8.14 -10.28
CA ASP A 99 11.19 -7.59 -11.46
C ASP A 99 11.32 -6.06 -11.54
N SER A 100 12.18 -5.48 -10.74
CA SER A 100 12.42 -4.03 -10.65
C SER A 100 11.28 -3.23 -10.03
N THR A 101 10.26 -3.88 -9.51
CA THR A 101 9.27 -3.20 -8.67
C THR A 101 9.76 -3.16 -7.24
N TRP A 102 9.04 -2.40 -6.40
CA TRP A 102 9.45 -2.17 -5.02
C TRP A 102 8.39 -2.71 -4.07
N GLU A 103 8.80 -3.59 -3.19
CA GLU A 103 7.95 -4.06 -2.11
C GLU A 103 7.97 -3.05 -0.98
N VAL A 104 6.81 -2.79 -0.40
CA VAL A 104 6.67 -1.87 0.73
C VAL A 104 6.76 -2.68 2.02
N ILE A 105 7.79 -2.37 2.83
CA ILE A 105 8.01 -3.05 4.10
C ILE A 105 7.22 -2.39 5.21
N GLN A 106 7.27 -1.07 5.28
CA GLN A 106 6.46 -0.28 6.20
C GLN A 106 6.24 1.10 5.63
N VAL A 107 5.19 1.76 6.09
CA VAL A 107 4.80 3.09 5.61
C VAL A 107 4.58 4.02 6.79
N ALA A 108 4.70 5.31 6.53
CA ALA A 108 4.30 6.32 7.49
C ALA A 108 2.78 6.31 7.67
N PRO A 109 2.26 6.70 8.84
CA PRO A 109 0.81 6.78 9.05
C PRO A 109 0.11 7.70 8.06
N ASP A 110 0.78 8.76 7.62
CA ASP A 110 0.28 9.74 6.66
C ASP A 110 0.79 9.49 5.24
N PHE A 111 1.10 8.24 4.94
CA PHE A 111 1.71 7.81 3.68
C PHE A 111 1.01 8.38 2.45
N GLU A 112 -0.32 8.28 2.42
CA GLU A 112 -1.08 8.73 1.24
C GLU A 112 -0.95 10.23 1.01
N GLU A 113 -0.83 11.01 2.09
CA GLU A 113 -0.67 12.46 2.01
C GLU A 113 0.72 12.85 1.56
N LEU A 114 1.72 11.99 1.83
CA LEU A 114 3.11 12.27 1.48
C LEU A 114 3.42 11.93 0.03
N LEU A 115 2.57 11.16 -0.64
CA LEU A 115 2.75 10.84 -2.05
C LEU A 115 2.36 12.04 -2.92
N PRO A 116 2.89 12.10 -4.17
CA PRO A 116 2.47 13.15 -5.09
C PRO A 116 0.95 13.07 -5.29
N GLN A 117 0.28 14.22 -5.15
CA GLN A 117 -1.15 14.29 -5.36
C GLN A 117 -1.42 14.40 -6.85
N LYS A 118 -2.22 13.49 -7.37
CA LYS A 118 -2.63 13.56 -8.76
C LYS A 118 -3.75 14.57 -8.88
N GLU A 119 -3.61 15.47 -9.83
CA GLU A 119 -4.71 16.34 -10.18
C GLU A 119 -5.77 15.53 -10.90
N SER A 120 -6.98 15.64 -10.40
CA SER A 120 -8.12 14.94 -10.99
C SER A 120 -8.68 15.69 -12.18
#